data_5dd54494ef832fef64d1fd2f3b217d9a
#
_entry.id   5dd54494ef832fef64d1fd2f3b217d9a
#
_cell.length_a   1.000
_cell.length_b   1.000
_cell.length_c   1.000
_cell.angle_alpha   90.00
_cell.angle_beta   90.00
_cell.angle_gamma   90.00
#
_symmetry.space_group_name_H-M   'P 1'
#
loop_
_entity.id
_entity.type
_entity.pdbx_description
1 polymer ?
#
loop_
_entity_poly.entity_id
_entity_poly.type
_entity_poly.pdbx_seq_one_letter_code
_entity_poly.pdbx_strand_id
1 'polypeptide(L)'
;MKIIRNILLCSLVLMLPRLAIAASGNWVLDQSTLTYHVSHPLHHVQAVSHAARGKGICKAGVCNFLAAVPVKTFVSGDTNRDLHMIEVVRGAQFPMVIVRTQFPESDLKGGSIQANLVVQFAGQTAHYSNVPFKLVPEGKEIRVVGTIPTTVSDFKIKPPELLAMPINNNIPVSVDMTWKEE
;
A
#
# COMPACT_ATOMS: atom_id res chain seq x y z
N MET A 1 33.45 -77.60 5.27
CA MET A 1 32.55 -76.93 4.28
C MET A 1 31.74 -75.94 5.09
N LYS A 2 32.13 -74.64 5.09
CA LYS A 2 31.48 -73.59 5.90
C LYS A 2 30.57 -72.76 4.94
N ILE A 3 29.28 -72.77 5.19
CA ILE A 3 28.29 -72.01 4.49
C ILE A 3 28.16 -70.60 5.16
N ILE A 4 28.62 -69.57 4.49
CA ILE A 4 28.48 -68.20 4.94
C ILE A 4 27.12 -67.69 4.44
N ARG A 5 26.23 -67.40 5.38
CA ARG A 5 24.88 -66.87 5.10
C ARG A 5 24.94 -65.30 5.17
N ASN A 6 24.95 -64.64 4.02
CA ASN A 6 24.87 -63.21 3.92
C ASN A 6 23.44 -62.71 4.29
N ILE A 7 23.33 -61.97 5.40
CA ILE A 7 22.12 -61.31 5.80
C ILE A 7 22.19 -59.90 5.18
N LEU A 8 21.39 -59.68 4.16
CA LEU A 8 21.20 -58.36 3.53
C LEU A 8 20.25 -57.53 4.41
N LEU A 9 20.79 -56.61 5.23
CA LEU A 9 19.99 -55.61 5.96
C LEU A 9 19.49 -54.54 4.96
N CYS A 10 18.22 -54.64 4.60
CA CYS A 10 17.53 -53.60 3.83
C CYS A 10 17.11 -52.44 4.78
N SER A 11 17.90 -51.39 4.86
CA SER A 11 17.55 -50.19 5.65
C SER A 11 16.48 -49.39 4.94
N LEU A 12 15.23 -49.56 5.39
CA LEU A 12 14.09 -48.76 4.98
C LEU A 12 14.22 -47.33 5.56
N VAL A 13 14.71 -46.38 4.76
CA VAL A 13 14.73 -44.95 5.11
C VAL A 13 13.32 -44.43 5.04
N LEU A 14 12.65 -44.24 6.20
CA LEU A 14 11.37 -43.55 6.31
C LEU A 14 11.58 -42.08 5.95
N MET A 15 11.23 -41.66 4.74
CA MET A 15 11.09 -40.25 4.38
C MET A 15 9.82 -39.67 5.04
N LEU A 16 9.99 -39.05 6.22
CA LEU A 16 8.96 -38.26 6.85
C LEU A 16 8.75 -37.00 6.03
N PRO A 17 7.52 -36.68 5.61
CA PRO A 17 7.24 -35.41 4.95
C PRO A 17 7.54 -34.28 5.94
N ARG A 18 8.50 -33.38 5.59
CA ARG A 18 8.72 -32.14 6.33
C ARG A 18 7.49 -31.24 6.06
N LEU A 19 6.63 -31.17 7.06
CA LEU A 19 5.63 -30.07 7.10
C LEU A 19 6.42 -28.75 7.13
N ALA A 20 6.50 -28.08 5.98
CA ALA A 20 6.98 -26.72 5.91
C ALA A 20 5.96 -25.88 6.67
N ILE A 21 6.30 -25.43 7.87
CA ILE A 21 5.56 -24.39 8.58
C ILE A 21 5.73 -23.17 7.71
N ALA A 22 4.64 -22.75 7.03
CA ALA A 22 4.63 -21.51 6.29
C ALA A 22 4.88 -20.37 7.29
N ALA A 23 6.04 -19.74 7.21
CA ALA A 23 6.34 -18.56 7.99
C ALA A 23 5.28 -17.50 7.65
N SER A 24 4.63 -16.94 8.66
CA SER A 24 3.73 -15.81 8.50
C SER A 24 4.49 -14.57 8.95
N GLY A 25 4.73 -13.62 8.04
CA GLY A 25 5.29 -12.30 8.37
C GLY A 25 4.17 -11.34 8.71
N ASN A 26 4.26 -10.67 9.84
CA ASN A 26 3.40 -9.54 10.18
C ASN A 26 4.16 -8.25 9.93
N TRP A 27 3.49 -7.26 9.36
CA TRP A 27 4.07 -5.97 9.02
C TRP A 27 3.24 -4.85 9.63
N VAL A 28 3.91 -3.82 10.12
CA VAL A 28 3.28 -2.59 10.60
C VAL A 28 3.86 -1.40 9.86
N LEU A 29 3.01 -0.42 9.54
CA LEU A 29 3.46 0.84 8.96
C LEU A 29 4.08 1.69 10.08
N ASP A 30 5.39 1.92 9.98
CA ASP A 30 6.17 2.69 10.97
C ASP A 30 6.19 4.17 10.64
N GLN A 31 6.54 4.52 9.38
CA GLN A 31 6.60 5.91 8.92
C GLN A 31 5.85 6.09 7.62
N SER A 32 5.27 7.27 7.42
CA SER A 32 4.58 7.61 6.18
C SER A 32 4.71 9.09 5.84
N THR A 33 4.91 9.37 4.57
CA THR A 33 4.76 10.68 3.95
C THR A 33 3.89 10.50 2.71
N LEU A 34 2.69 11.04 2.75
CA LEU A 34 1.75 11.04 1.64
C LEU A 34 1.54 12.47 1.18
N THR A 35 1.68 12.72 -0.12
CA THR A 35 1.51 14.06 -0.69
C THR A 35 0.55 13.99 -1.87
N TYR A 36 -0.59 14.66 -1.82
CA TYR A 36 -1.41 14.86 -3.01
C TYR A 36 -1.01 16.15 -3.72
N HIS A 37 -1.16 16.14 -5.06
CA HIS A 37 -0.81 17.27 -5.92
C HIS A 37 -2.03 17.72 -6.71
N VAL A 38 -2.40 18.99 -6.58
CA VAL A 38 -3.49 19.63 -7.32
C VAL A 38 -2.92 20.68 -8.26
N SER A 39 -3.27 20.58 -9.52
CA SER A 39 -2.95 21.60 -10.52
C SER A 39 -4.19 22.42 -10.89
N HIS A 40 -4.03 23.72 -10.89
CA HIS A 40 -4.98 24.70 -11.39
C HIS A 40 -4.25 25.59 -12.40
N PRO A 41 -4.90 26.16 -13.45
CA PRO A 41 -4.21 27.02 -14.42
C PRO A 41 -3.40 28.19 -13.82
N LEU A 42 -3.80 28.67 -12.64
CA LEU A 42 -3.16 29.81 -11.97
C LEU A 42 -2.12 29.41 -10.92
N HIS A 43 -2.18 28.18 -10.37
CA HIS A 43 -1.28 27.75 -9.28
C HIS A 43 -1.28 26.23 -9.08
N HIS A 44 -0.25 25.77 -8.39
CA HIS A 44 -0.13 24.39 -7.93
C HIS A 44 -0.25 24.33 -6.41
N VAL A 45 -0.94 23.33 -5.91
CA VAL A 45 -1.11 23.06 -4.48
C VAL A 45 -0.65 21.64 -4.18
N GLN A 46 0.01 21.48 -3.07
CA GLN A 46 0.28 20.17 -2.48
C GLN A 46 -0.12 20.18 -1.00
N ALA A 47 -0.56 19.04 -0.50
CA ALA A 47 -0.74 18.85 0.92
C ALA A 47 -0.17 17.51 1.37
N VAL A 48 0.40 17.51 2.56
CA VAL A 48 1.17 16.39 3.11
C VAL A 48 0.49 15.84 4.35
N SER A 49 0.50 14.51 4.49
CA SER A 49 0.12 13.82 5.72
C SER A 49 1.19 12.82 6.14
N HIS A 50 1.48 12.79 7.44
CA HIS A 50 2.37 11.80 8.08
C HIS A 50 1.59 10.86 9.02
N ALA A 51 0.26 10.84 8.92
CA ALA A 51 -0.60 10.19 9.90
C ALA A 51 -1.18 8.85 9.44
N ALA A 52 -0.68 8.29 8.34
CA ALA A 52 -1.13 6.97 7.92
C ALA A 52 -0.79 5.91 8.96
N ARG A 53 -1.67 4.90 9.04
CA ARG A 53 -1.46 3.68 9.82
C ARG A 53 -1.72 2.49 8.90
N GLY A 54 -1.01 1.39 9.12
CA GLY A 54 -1.16 0.23 8.25
C GLY A 54 -0.73 -1.06 8.91
N LYS A 55 -1.27 -2.16 8.37
CA LYS A 55 -0.89 -3.52 8.72
C LYS A 55 -0.74 -4.35 7.45
N GLY A 56 0.21 -5.27 7.47
CA GLY A 56 0.43 -6.26 6.43
C GLY A 56 0.54 -7.65 7.04
N ILE A 57 0.05 -8.65 6.33
CA ILE A 57 0.17 -10.06 6.72
C ILE A 57 0.58 -10.84 5.48
N CYS A 58 1.72 -11.54 5.57
CA CYS A 58 2.15 -12.49 4.56
C CYS A 58 1.91 -13.91 5.09
N LYS A 59 1.12 -14.69 4.36
CA LYS A 59 0.80 -16.08 4.73
C LYS A 59 0.67 -16.94 3.49
N ALA A 60 1.30 -18.13 3.52
CA ALA A 60 1.27 -19.08 2.41
C ALA A 60 1.71 -18.46 1.07
N GLY A 61 2.73 -17.59 1.09
CA GLY A 61 3.30 -16.97 -0.10
C GLY A 61 2.51 -15.77 -0.66
N VAL A 62 1.46 -15.31 0.04
CA VAL A 62 0.64 -14.16 -0.35
C VAL A 62 0.64 -13.12 0.75
N CYS A 63 0.93 -11.88 0.37
CA CYS A 63 0.89 -10.71 1.25
C CYS A 63 -0.37 -9.89 1.01
N ASN A 64 -1.01 -9.47 2.11
CA ASN A 64 -2.15 -8.56 2.13
C ASN A 64 -1.79 -7.35 2.97
N PHE A 65 -1.81 -6.17 2.40
CA PHE A 65 -1.51 -4.91 3.07
C PHE A 65 -2.71 -3.98 3.06
N LEU A 66 -2.89 -3.28 4.17
CA LEU A 66 -3.88 -2.23 4.32
C LEU A 66 -3.22 -1.02 4.93
N ALA A 67 -3.40 0.15 4.31
CA ALA A 67 -3.05 1.44 4.87
C ALA A 67 -4.29 2.32 4.96
N ALA A 68 -4.39 3.12 6.02
CA ALA A 68 -5.47 4.07 6.24
C ALA A 68 -4.90 5.41 6.71
N VAL A 69 -5.40 6.52 6.15
CA VAL A 69 -5.00 7.87 6.53
C VAL A 69 -6.23 8.76 6.75
N PRO A 70 -6.30 9.51 7.87
CA PRO A 70 -7.39 10.44 8.09
C PRO A 70 -7.32 11.63 7.11
N VAL A 71 -8.40 11.93 6.42
CA VAL A 71 -8.48 13.04 5.44
C VAL A 71 -8.04 14.37 6.06
N LYS A 72 -8.45 14.65 7.29
CA LYS A 72 -8.14 15.89 8.01
C LYS A 72 -6.66 16.11 8.34
N THR A 73 -5.81 15.12 8.12
CA THR A 73 -4.37 15.20 8.44
C THR A 73 -3.52 15.69 7.27
N PHE A 74 -4.11 15.89 6.12
CA PHE A 74 -3.43 16.53 5.00
C PHE A 74 -3.36 18.03 5.21
N VAL A 75 -2.14 18.59 5.25
CA VAL A 75 -1.86 19.99 5.52
C VAL A 75 -1.19 20.61 4.29
N SER A 76 -1.80 21.65 3.74
CA SER A 76 -1.30 22.39 2.57
C SER A 76 -0.57 23.71 2.93
N GLY A 77 -0.52 24.04 4.22
CA GLY A 77 0.01 25.32 4.71
C GLY A 77 -1.02 26.47 4.70
N ASP A 78 -2.26 26.20 4.31
CA ASP A 78 -3.36 27.17 4.32
C ASP A 78 -4.61 26.50 4.93
N THR A 79 -5.00 26.96 6.11
CA THR A 79 -6.10 26.35 6.87
C THR A 79 -7.46 26.46 6.12
N ASN A 80 -7.73 27.54 5.41
CA ASN A 80 -8.99 27.70 4.67
C ASN A 80 -9.06 26.71 3.51
N ARG A 81 -7.94 26.48 2.83
CA ARG A 81 -7.83 25.49 1.75
C ARG A 81 -8.01 24.07 2.30
N ASP A 82 -7.40 23.77 3.44
CA ASP A 82 -7.52 22.46 4.08
C ASP A 82 -8.96 22.17 4.52
N LEU A 83 -9.66 23.16 5.10
CA LEU A 83 -11.08 23.05 5.45
C LEU A 83 -11.96 22.88 4.21
N HIS A 84 -11.71 23.63 3.14
CA HIS A 84 -12.44 23.50 1.88
C HIS A 84 -12.21 22.12 1.24
N MET A 85 -10.99 21.59 1.29
CA MET A 85 -10.70 20.23 0.83
C MET A 85 -11.55 19.21 1.60
N ILE A 86 -11.61 19.31 2.94
CA ILE A 86 -12.41 18.41 3.78
C ILE A 86 -13.90 18.46 3.39
N GLU A 87 -14.42 19.67 3.10
CA GLU A 87 -15.80 19.87 2.66
C GLU A 87 -16.06 19.21 1.29
N VAL A 88 -15.22 19.51 0.30
CA VAL A 88 -15.35 19.01 -1.08
C VAL A 88 -15.33 17.47 -1.13
N VAL A 89 -14.46 16.83 -0.33
CA VAL A 89 -14.36 15.35 -0.27
C VAL A 89 -15.33 14.73 0.73
N ARG A 90 -16.21 15.51 1.35
CA ARG A 90 -17.16 15.05 2.38
C ARG A 90 -16.46 14.36 3.55
N GLY A 91 -15.32 14.92 3.99
CA GLY A 91 -14.46 14.33 5.00
C GLY A 91 -15.12 14.13 6.37
N ALA A 92 -16.16 14.91 6.71
CA ALA A 92 -16.96 14.69 7.92
C ALA A 92 -17.75 13.36 7.87
N GLN A 93 -18.22 12.95 6.68
CA GLN A 93 -18.97 11.72 6.46
C GLN A 93 -18.04 10.54 6.15
N PHE A 94 -16.97 10.79 5.40
CA PHE A 94 -15.98 9.80 4.97
C PHE A 94 -14.58 10.21 5.42
N PRO A 95 -14.26 10.07 6.72
CA PRO A 95 -13.07 10.68 7.33
C PRO A 95 -11.75 10.00 6.96
N MET A 96 -11.78 8.84 6.28
CA MET A 96 -10.61 8.02 6.02
C MET A 96 -10.42 7.75 4.53
N VAL A 97 -9.18 7.80 4.07
CA VAL A 97 -8.76 7.11 2.85
C VAL A 97 -8.22 5.75 3.25
N ILE A 98 -8.67 4.68 2.59
CA ILE A 98 -8.22 3.31 2.87
C ILE A 98 -7.70 2.70 1.57
N VAL A 99 -6.48 2.17 1.61
CA VAL A 99 -5.84 1.50 0.49
C VAL A 99 -5.57 0.05 0.87
N ARG A 100 -5.95 -0.87 0.00
CA ARG A 100 -5.66 -2.30 0.12
C ARG A 100 -4.91 -2.79 -1.11
N THR A 101 -3.98 -3.71 -0.87
CA THR A 101 -3.28 -4.41 -1.95
C THR A 101 -2.99 -5.85 -1.55
N GLN A 102 -2.89 -6.72 -2.56
CA GLN A 102 -2.49 -8.11 -2.42
C GLN A 102 -1.47 -8.44 -3.50
N PHE A 103 -0.40 -9.15 -3.13
CA PHE A 103 0.67 -9.53 -4.04
C PHE A 103 1.42 -10.76 -3.53
N PRO A 104 2.18 -11.48 -4.40
CA PRO A 104 3.05 -12.58 -3.98
C PRO A 104 4.15 -12.11 -3.01
N GLU A 105 4.42 -12.87 -1.97
CA GLU A 105 5.47 -12.54 -0.98
C GLU A 105 6.87 -12.44 -1.60
N SER A 106 7.10 -13.17 -2.70
CA SER A 106 8.35 -13.09 -3.47
C SER A 106 8.68 -11.68 -3.97
N ASP A 107 7.66 -10.86 -4.21
CA ASP A 107 7.80 -9.52 -4.77
C ASP A 107 8.45 -8.55 -3.77
N LEU A 108 8.36 -8.83 -2.46
CA LEU A 108 9.05 -8.04 -1.43
C LEU A 108 10.57 -8.00 -1.59
N LYS A 109 11.16 -8.98 -2.29
CA LYS A 109 12.60 -9.10 -2.53
C LYS A 109 13.04 -8.52 -3.87
N GLY A 110 12.08 -8.13 -4.73
CA GLY A 110 12.35 -7.76 -6.12
C GLY A 110 12.85 -6.33 -6.36
N GLY A 111 12.92 -5.48 -5.33
CA GLY A 111 13.31 -4.06 -5.48
C GLY A 111 12.24 -3.18 -6.15
N SER A 112 11.23 -3.77 -6.77
CA SER A 112 10.06 -3.08 -7.33
C SER A 112 8.87 -4.02 -7.41
N ILE A 113 7.66 -3.45 -7.38
CA ILE A 113 6.39 -4.18 -7.49
C ILE A 113 5.43 -3.41 -8.40
N GLN A 114 4.61 -4.16 -9.16
CA GLN A 114 3.44 -3.64 -9.87
C GLN A 114 2.19 -3.99 -9.05
N ALA A 115 1.74 -3.06 -8.21
CA ALA A 115 0.67 -3.32 -7.27
C ALA A 115 -0.71 -3.06 -7.87
N ASN A 116 -1.66 -3.96 -7.56
CA ASN A 116 -3.08 -3.70 -7.79
C ASN A 116 -3.67 -3.13 -6.50
N LEU A 117 -4.22 -1.93 -6.59
CA LEU A 117 -4.73 -1.18 -5.45
C LEU A 117 -6.25 -1.10 -5.48
N VAL A 118 -6.86 -1.27 -4.32
CA VAL A 118 -8.26 -0.92 -4.06
C VAL A 118 -8.26 0.27 -3.12
N VAL A 119 -8.73 1.42 -3.61
CA VAL A 119 -8.75 2.69 -2.86
C VAL A 119 -10.18 3.06 -2.52
N GLN A 120 -10.46 3.23 -1.23
CA GLN A 120 -11.75 3.75 -0.74
C GLN A 120 -11.55 5.19 -0.28
N PHE A 121 -12.28 6.12 -0.89
CA PHE A 121 -12.22 7.55 -0.59
C PHE A 121 -13.56 8.23 -0.92
N ALA A 122 -13.96 9.22 -0.14
CA ALA A 122 -15.17 10.03 -0.35
C ALA A 122 -16.45 9.18 -0.57
N GLY A 123 -16.52 7.99 0.05
CA GLY A 123 -17.65 7.06 -0.08
C GLY A 123 -17.66 6.25 -1.40
N GLN A 124 -16.61 6.32 -2.19
CA GLN A 124 -16.44 5.56 -3.42
C GLN A 124 -15.27 4.58 -3.32
N THR A 125 -15.24 3.60 -4.22
CA THR A 125 -14.14 2.63 -4.35
C THR A 125 -13.62 2.71 -5.78
N ALA A 126 -12.31 2.91 -5.92
CA ALA A 126 -11.60 2.87 -7.19
C ALA A 126 -10.56 1.74 -7.20
N HIS A 127 -10.26 1.23 -8.39
CA HIS A 127 -9.29 0.16 -8.63
C HIS A 127 -8.19 0.68 -9.56
N TYR A 128 -6.94 0.51 -9.14
CA TYR A 128 -5.77 0.88 -9.94
C TYR A 128 -4.94 -0.38 -10.17
N SER A 129 -4.68 -0.71 -11.43
CA SER A 129 -3.90 -1.89 -11.80
C SER A 129 -2.48 -1.51 -12.18
N ASN A 130 -1.53 -2.38 -11.81
CA ASN A 130 -0.13 -2.25 -12.20
C ASN A 130 0.51 -0.91 -11.79
N VAL A 131 0.20 -0.41 -10.60
CA VAL A 131 0.84 0.80 -10.06
C VAL A 131 2.27 0.47 -9.64
N PRO A 132 3.29 1.14 -10.22
CA PRO A 132 4.68 0.84 -9.92
C PRO A 132 5.10 1.43 -8.56
N PHE A 133 5.71 0.61 -7.72
CA PHE A 133 6.39 1.03 -6.51
C PHE A 133 7.81 0.50 -6.48
N LYS A 134 8.74 1.34 -6.05
CA LYS A 134 10.10 0.95 -5.70
C LYS A 134 10.10 0.44 -4.26
N LEU A 135 10.75 -0.70 -4.05
CA LEU A 135 10.98 -1.30 -2.74
C LEU A 135 12.45 -1.16 -2.39
N VAL A 136 12.75 -0.64 -1.20
CA VAL A 136 14.12 -0.52 -0.69
C VAL A 136 14.18 -1.26 0.64
N PRO A 137 14.66 -2.53 0.64
CA PRO A 137 14.82 -3.31 1.87
C PRO A 137 15.94 -2.74 2.74
N GLU A 138 15.68 -2.57 4.04
CA GLU A 138 16.64 -2.10 5.06
C GLU A 138 16.53 -2.98 6.32
N GLY A 139 17.18 -4.15 6.30
CA GLY A 139 17.10 -5.12 7.40
C GLY A 139 15.69 -5.73 7.54
N LYS A 140 15.00 -5.40 8.64
CA LYS A 140 13.61 -5.79 8.89
C LYS A 140 12.59 -4.76 8.40
N GLU A 141 13.02 -3.76 7.69
CA GLU A 141 12.18 -2.69 7.18
C GLU A 141 12.19 -2.70 5.65
N ILE A 142 11.11 -2.24 5.06
CA ILE A 142 11.00 -2.01 3.61
C ILE A 142 10.42 -0.61 3.41
N ARG A 143 11.20 0.26 2.76
CA ARG A 143 10.70 1.55 2.28
C ARG A 143 10.04 1.37 0.93
N VAL A 144 8.80 1.84 0.79
CA VAL A 144 7.96 1.77 -0.41
C VAL A 144 7.76 3.18 -0.95
N VAL A 145 8.21 3.41 -2.19
CA VAL A 145 8.13 4.74 -2.82
C VAL A 145 7.46 4.62 -4.18
N GLY A 146 6.48 5.48 -4.46
CA GLY A 146 5.78 5.51 -5.74
C GLY A 146 4.74 6.62 -5.83
N THR A 147 3.93 6.56 -6.88
CA THR A 147 2.84 7.53 -7.09
C THR A 147 1.58 6.80 -7.54
N ILE A 148 0.48 7.03 -6.83
CA ILE A 148 -0.83 6.51 -7.22
C ILE A 148 -1.47 7.53 -8.16
N PRO A 149 -1.85 7.17 -9.40
CA PRO A 149 -2.38 8.09 -10.41
C PRO A 149 -3.89 8.32 -10.22
N THR A 150 -4.28 8.89 -9.07
CA THR A 150 -5.69 9.12 -8.75
C THR A 150 -6.28 10.29 -9.52
N THR A 151 -7.60 10.23 -9.77
CA THR A 151 -8.38 11.34 -10.32
C THR A 151 -9.56 11.68 -9.41
N VAL A 152 -10.05 12.92 -9.44
CA VAL A 152 -11.25 13.31 -8.65
C VAL A 152 -12.51 12.61 -9.18
N SER A 153 -12.57 12.33 -10.48
CA SER A 153 -13.70 11.63 -11.12
C SER A 153 -13.83 10.16 -10.67
N ASP A 154 -12.72 9.48 -10.32
CA ASP A 154 -12.74 8.11 -9.80
C ASP A 154 -13.59 8.00 -8.53
N PHE A 155 -13.66 9.08 -7.76
CA PHE A 155 -14.39 9.17 -6.50
C PHE A 155 -15.68 9.98 -6.60
N LYS A 156 -16.13 10.30 -7.83
CA LYS A 156 -17.35 11.10 -8.13
C LYS A 156 -17.35 12.45 -7.41
N ILE A 157 -16.19 13.02 -7.20
CA ILE A 157 -16.01 14.35 -6.64
C ILE A 157 -16.16 15.36 -7.79
N LYS A 158 -17.02 16.36 -7.61
CA LYS A 158 -17.08 17.50 -8.54
C LYS A 158 -15.81 18.34 -8.34
N PRO A 159 -14.97 18.55 -9.37
CA PRO A 159 -13.79 19.40 -9.23
C PRO A 159 -14.19 20.79 -8.72
N PRO A 160 -13.55 21.30 -7.65
CA PRO A 160 -13.77 22.67 -7.23
C PRO A 160 -13.25 23.65 -8.28
N GLU A 161 -13.89 24.82 -8.36
CA GLU A 161 -13.59 25.85 -9.34
C GLU A 161 -13.05 27.11 -8.62
N LEU A 162 -12.06 27.74 -9.23
CA LEU A 162 -11.56 29.05 -8.84
C LEU A 162 -11.66 29.97 -10.06
N LEU A 163 -12.36 31.14 -9.95
CA LEU A 163 -12.59 32.04 -11.04
C LEU A 163 -13.24 31.36 -12.28
N ALA A 164 -14.22 30.49 -12.04
CA ALA A 164 -14.90 29.68 -13.06
C ALA A 164 -13.98 28.70 -13.83
N MET A 165 -12.78 28.46 -13.35
CA MET A 165 -11.85 27.45 -13.88
C MET A 165 -11.75 26.27 -12.91
N PRO A 166 -12.05 25.04 -13.34
CA PRO A 166 -11.92 23.86 -12.48
C PRO A 166 -10.43 23.48 -12.27
N ILE A 167 -10.14 22.83 -11.17
CA ILE A 167 -8.86 22.15 -10.98
C ILE A 167 -8.72 21.03 -12.00
N ASN A 168 -7.46 20.59 -12.25
CA ASN A 168 -7.20 19.41 -13.06
C ASN A 168 -7.85 18.17 -12.42
N ASN A 169 -8.40 17.29 -13.25
CA ASN A 169 -8.98 16.03 -12.79
C ASN A 169 -7.92 15.09 -12.17
N ASN A 170 -6.67 15.13 -12.64
CA ASN A 170 -5.58 14.32 -12.12
C ASN A 170 -5.07 14.88 -10.81
N ILE A 171 -5.14 14.08 -9.76
CA ILE A 171 -4.66 14.38 -8.41
C ILE A 171 -3.71 13.26 -7.97
N PRO A 172 -2.51 13.17 -8.54
CA PRO A 172 -1.57 12.11 -8.17
C PRO A 172 -1.17 12.22 -6.69
N VAL A 173 -1.04 11.06 -6.04
CA VAL A 173 -0.63 10.94 -4.65
C VAL A 173 0.75 10.28 -4.59
N SER A 174 1.76 11.05 -4.22
CA SER A 174 3.10 10.54 -3.92
C SER A 174 3.08 9.78 -2.59
N VAL A 175 3.69 8.63 -2.57
CA VAL A 175 3.75 7.69 -1.44
C VAL A 175 5.21 7.45 -1.07
N ASP A 176 5.55 7.63 0.20
CA ASP A 176 6.82 7.25 0.82
C ASP A 176 6.49 6.66 2.19
N MET A 177 6.62 5.35 2.33
CA MET A 177 6.22 4.60 3.51
C MET A 177 7.30 3.62 3.91
N THR A 178 7.58 3.53 5.22
CA THR A 178 8.44 2.49 5.78
C THR A 178 7.60 1.49 6.56
N TRP A 179 7.68 0.24 6.14
CA TRP A 179 7.01 -0.90 6.77
C TRP A 179 8.04 -1.73 7.53
N LYS A 180 7.70 -2.13 8.74
CA LYS A 180 8.55 -2.93 9.63
C LYS A 180 7.94 -4.30 9.85
N GLU A 181 8.78 -5.35 9.75
CA GLU A 181 8.39 -6.71 10.10
C GLU A 181 8.45 -6.91 11.63
N GLU A 182 7.35 -7.42 12.20
CA GLU A 182 7.20 -7.73 13.64
C GLU A 182 7.66 -9.15 13.99
#